data_9e22c21444e2ead20f39e9fedd1f179a
#
_entry.id   9e22c21444e2ead20f39e9fedd1f179a
#
_cell.length_a   1.000
_cell.length_b   1.000
_cell.length_c   1.000
_cell.angle_alpha   90.00
_cell.angle_beta   90.00
_cell.angle_gamma   90.00
#
_symmetry.space_group_name_H-M   'P 1'
#
loop_
_entity.id
_entity.type
_entity.pdbx_description
1 polymer ?
#
loop_
_entity_poly.entity_id
_entity_poly.type
_entity_poly.pdbx_seq_one_letter_code
_entity_poly.pdbx_strand_id
1 'polypeptide(L)'
;MNNLPHSITWQLEASSIPDGLWDVVIVGAGPAGAIAAAHLAASHQRVLLLDRKKFPREKVCGDGLLPDALRCLDAIGLGESVRAAGHKISVSVFVSPSGNQLELPGEYLTKKRSDLDMIVAQKAVESGAVFALGEVKQLAVEPDGRVSFLIQGCKKKIRARIGIVATGIRLRLFCNLNWSARKRPSGVAMRCYVRSSYVHDRLVISFFSHNRHSVPGYGWIFPMRNHEYNVGCGILSPGRVGKSSINLKKKFKEFIDSFPLARDLMQQSDRATALRAATLRYNFEGAYPFVNGPIVAVGETIGTTLPFIGEGIGKAMESGQLAAEAVSRALASKDLNKLSRYYQKIEFEFKTRYQGYRKAEKWLARPRLNDFVIKRFGNSGYAKKVLADVIAETKNPQDIFSLKGIFKSLAVKK
;
A
#
# COMPACT_ATOMS: atom_id res chain seq x y z
N MET A 1 -8.55 11.26 25.41
CA MET A 1 -9.43 11.16 24.23
C MET A 1 -9.08 12.30 23.29
N ASN A 2 -8.14 12.10 22.37
CA ASN A 2 -7.85 13.12 21.37
C ASN A 2 -8.84 12.95 20.22
N ASN A 3 -9.87 13.78 20.22
CA ASN A 3 -10.76 13.93 19.09
C ASN A 3 -9.95 14.52 17.92
N LEU A 4 -9.63 13.68 16.93
CA LEU A 4 -9.14 14.18 15.65
C LEU A 4 -10.20 15.13 15.08
N PRO A 5 -9.85 16.33 14.62
CA PRO A 5 -10.81 17.29 14.13
C PRO A 5 -11.60 16.71 12.95
N HIS A 6 -12.92 16.83 13.00
CA HIS A 6 -13.83 16.36 11.95
C HIS A 6 -13.72 17.17 10.65
N SER A 7 -13.05 18.31 10.67
CA SER A 7 -12.72 19.12 9.48
C SER A 7 -11.30 19.63 9.56
N ILE A 8 -10.58 19.50 8.43
CA ILE A 8 -9.24 20.04 8.31
C ILE A 8 -9.33 21.43 7.68
N THR A 9 -8.85 22.42 8.40
CA THR A 9 -8.78 23.82 7.92
C THR A 9 -7.49 24.10 7.12
N TRP A 10 -6.53 23.17 7.17
CA TRP A 10 -5.20 23.30 6.58
C TRP A 10 -5.08 22.74 5.14
N GLN A 11 -6.15 22.18 4.56
CA GLN A 11 -6.20 21.87 3.12
C GLN A 11 -6.80 23.07 2.38
N LEU A 12 -5.96 23.79 1.65
CA LEU A 12 -6.36 24.96 0.89
C LEU A 12 -7.21 24.59 -0.34
N GLU A 13 -8.06 25.49 -0.80
CA GLU A 13 -8.68 25.37 -2.12
C GLU A 13 -7.65 25.66 -3.23
N ALA A 14 -7.82 25.09 -4.42
CA ALA A 14 -6.90 25.25 -5.55
C ALA A 14 -6.65 26.73 -5.94
N SER A 15 -7.67 27.57 -5.79
CA SER A 15 -7.60 29.02 -6.05
C SER A 15 -6.71 29.78 -5.07
N SER A 16 -6.49 29.22 -3.87
CA SER A 16 -5.71 29.83 -2.78
C SER A 16 -4.25 29.34 -2.74
N ILE A 17 -3.81 28.55 -3.73
CA ILE A 17 -2.43 28.10 -3.81
C ILE A 17 -1.52 29.32 -3.99
N PRO A 18 -0.49 29.52 -3.12
CA PRO A 18 0.44 30.64 -3.23
C PRO A 18 1.16 30.69 -4.57
N ASP A 19 1.43 31.90 -5.05
CA ASP A 19 2.19 32.14 -6.28
C ASP A 19 3.67 31.80 -6.14
N GLY A 20 4.32 31.63 -7.28
CA GLY A 20 5.76 31.46 -7.41
C GLY A 20 6.17 30.05 -7.81
N LEU A 21 7.48 29.86 -7.95
CA LEU A 21 8.09 28.59 -8.31
C LEU A 21 8.20 27.70 -7.07
N TRP A 22 7.68 26.49 -7.16
CA TRP A 22 7.86 25.46 -6.14
C TRP A 22 9.16 24.69 -6.37
N ASP A 23 9.80 24.23 -5.31
CA ASP A 23 10.89 23.28 -5.46
C ASP A 23 10.31 21.92 -5.90
N VAL A 24 9.22 21.49 -5.23
CA VAL A 24 8.57 20.22 -5.54
C VAL A 24 7.05 20.38 -5.51
N VAL A 25 6.37 19.85 -6.53
CA VAL A 25 4.93 19.62 -6.51
C VAL A 25 4.66 18.12 -6.49
N ILE A 26 3.88 17.67 -5.52
CA ILE A 26 3.53 16.27 -5.30
C ILE A 26 2.06 16.07 -5.60
N VAL A 27 1.74 15.16 -6.52
CA VAL A 27 0.37 14.88 -6.96
C VAL A 27 -0.13 13.58 -6.34
N GLY A 28 -0.98 13.70 -5.32
CA GLY A 28 -1.56 12.63 -4.53
C GLY A 28 -1.02 12.60 -3.11
N ALA A 29 -1.90 12.84 -2.12
CA ALA A 29 -1.60 12.81 -0.68
C ALA A 29 -1.95 11.46 -0.05
N GLY A 30 -1.71 10.35 -0.76
CA GLY A 30 -1.69 9.01 -0.16
C GLY A 30 -0.36 8.75 0.57
N PRO A 31 -0.15 7.53 1.09
CA PRO A 31 1.02 7.19 1.89
C PRO A 31 2.36 7.62 1.26
N ALA A 32 2.56 7.35 -0.04
CA ALA A 32 3.81 7.71 -0.72
C ALA A 32 4.00 9.22 -0.83
N GLY A 33 2.97 9.95 -1.28
CA GLY A 33 3.10 11.39 -1.51
C GLY A 33 3.18 12.19 -0.23
N ALA A 34 2.41 11.81 0.79
CA ALA A 34 2.42 12.51 2.08
C ALA A 34 3.73 12.29 2.85
N ILE A 35 4.30 11.08 2.83
CA ILE A 35 5.64 10.81 3.38
C ILE A 35 6.72 11.61 2.62
N ALA A 36 6.68 11.61 1.29
CA ALA A 36 7.63 12.41 0.51
C ALA A 36 7.52 13.90 0.83
N ALA A 37 6.30 14.43 0.98
CA ALA A 37 6.07 15.82 1.34
C ALA A 37 6.62 16.16 2.73
N ALA A 38 6.40 15.29 3.73
CA ALA A 38 6.91 15.50 5.08
C ALA A 38 8.44 15.56 5.11
N HIS A 39 9.12 14.62 4.45
CA HIS A 39 10.59 14.64 4.38
C HIS A 39 11.16 15.83 3.64
N LEU A 40 10.57 16.20 2.50
CA LEU A 40 11.05 17.33 1.69
C LEU A 40 10.83 18.66 2.39
N ALA A 41 9.66 18.85 3.00
CA ALA A 41 9.35 20.07 3.75
C ALA A 41 10.24 20.22 5.01
N ALA A 42 10.47 19.11 5.73
CA ALA A 42 11.42 19.09 6.85
C ALA A 42 12.87 19.42 6.43
N SER A 43 13.21 19.21 5.15
CA SER A 43 14.49 19.62 4.54
C SER A 43 14.45 21.04 3.94
N HIS A 44 13.49 21.87 4.37
CA HIS A 44 13.31 23.26 3.95
C HIS A 44 13.05 23.47 2.45
N GLN A 45 12.57 22.46 1.74
CA GLN A 45 12.12 22.61 0.36
C GLN A 45 10.73 23.26 0.33
N ARG A 46 10.47 24.12 -0.64
CA ARG A 46 9.14 24.67 -0.89
C ARG A 46 8.27 23.63 -1.58
N VAL A 47 7.43 22.92 -0.79
CA VAL A 47 6.64 21.77 -1.22
C VAL A 47 5.16 22.11 -1.34
N LEU A 48 4.54 21.79 -2.49
CA LEU A 48 3.10 21.77 -2.68
C LEU A 48 2.62 20.32 -2.78
N LEU A 49 1.80 19.88 -1.83
CA LEU A 49 1.13 18.59 -1.84
C LEU A 49 -0.31 18.79 -2.34
N LEU A 50 -0.71 18.00 -3.33
CA LEU A 50 -2.04 18.07 -3.94
C LEU A 50 -2.80 16.76 -3.74
N ASP A 51 -4.08 16.83 -3.39
CA ASP A 51 -5.02 15.70 -3.56
C ASP A 51 -6.31 16.20 -4.19
N ARG A 52 -6.90 15.37 -5.04
CA ARG A 52 -8.16 15.66 -5.72
C ARG A 52 -9.39 15.53 -4.80
N LYS A 53 -9.22 14.99 -3.60
CA LYS A 53 -10.29 14.80 -2.61
C LYS A 53 -10.01 15.62 -1.37
N LYS A 54 -11.09 16.14 -0.78
CA LYS A 54 -11.05 16.73 0.54
C LYS A 54 -10.80 15.64 1.59
N PHE A 55 -9.97 15.93 2.58
CA PHE A 55 -9.68 15.06 3.71
C PHE A 55 -10.60 15.33 4.90
N PRO A 56 -10.89 14.32 5.74
CA PRO A 56 -10.54 12.90 5.57
C PRO A 56 -11.26 12.27 4.38
N ARG A 57 -10.58 11.35 3.67
CA ARG A 57 -11.13 10.67 2.51
C ARG A 57 -11.08 9.15 2.61
N GLU A 58 -12.06 8.48 2.08
CA GLU A 58 -12.08 7.03 2.02
C GLU A 58 -11.14 6.50 0.91
N LYS A 59 -10.37 5.45 1.23
CA LYS A 59 -9.64 4.60 0.29
C LYS A 59 -9.89 3.15 0.66
N VAL A 60 -10.38 2.36 -0.28
CA VAL A 60 -10.57 0.91 -0.08
C VAL A 60 -9.22 0.24 0.18
N CYS A 61 -9.12 -0.44 1.32
CA CYS A 61 -7.90 -1.08 1.83
C CYS A 61 -8.28 -2.12 2.90
N GLY A 62 -7.38 -3.06 3.23
CA GLY A 62 -7.46 -3.89 4.42
C GLY A 62 -7.09 -3.14 5.71
N ASP A 63 -6.48 -1.94 5.58
CA ASP A 63 -6.11 -1.06 6.70
C ASP A 63 -5.04 -1.63 7.64
N GLY A 64 -4.38 -2.72 7.24
CA GLY A 64 -3.27 -3.33 7.99
C GLY A 64 -1.95 -2.57 7.75
N LEU A 65 -1.24 -2.31 8.82
CA LEU A 65 0.11 -1.74 8.83
C LEU A 65 1.08 -2.83 9.31
N LEU A 66 2.06 -3.13 8.49
CA LEU A 66 3.14 -4.04 8.79
C LEU A 66 4.36 -3.26 9.34
N PRO A 67 5.40 -3.94 9.83
CA PRO A 67 6.57 -3.28 10.41
C PRO A 67 7.26 -2.26 9.50
N ASP A 68 7.22 -2.43 8.19
CA ASP A 68 7.77 -1.47 7.22
C ASP A 68 7.02 -0.13 7.24
N ALA A 69 5.68 -0.17 7.28
CA ALA A 69 4.87 1.04 7.41
C ALA A 69 5.14 1.76 8.75
N LEU A 70 5.27 0.99 9.84
CA LEU A 70 5.56 1.55 11.17
C LEU A 70 6.94 2.23 11.19
N ARG A 71 7.97 1.63 10.59
CA ARG A 71 9.30 2.26 10.47
C ARG A 71 9.25 3.58 9.70
N CYS A 72 8.49 3.65 8.60
CA CYS A 72 8.33 4.91 7.85
C CYS A 72 7.62 6.00 8.68
N LEU A 73 6.65 5.60 9.51
CA LEU A 73 5.95 6.51 10.42
C LEU A 73 6.86 6.96 11.57
N ASP A 74 7.70 6.06 12.11
CA ASP A 74 8.72 6.40 13.11
C ASP A 74 9.71 7.43 12.57
N ALA A 75 10.15 7.27 11.32
CA ALA A 75 11.10 8.18 10.67
C ALA A 75 10.62 9.64 10.54
N ILE A 76 9.30 9.87 10.56
CA ILE A 76 8.71 11.22 10.55
C ILE A 76 8.11 11.62 11.91
N GLY A 77 8.38 10.86 12.98
CA GLY A 77 7.91 11.13 14.35
C GLY A 77 6.42 10.87 14.58
N LEU A 78 5.77 10.04 13.77
CA LEU A 78 4.36 9.67 13.92
C LEU A 78 4.14 8.27 14.51
N GLY A 79 5.19 7.48 14.68
CA GLY A 79 5.05 6.07 15.05
C GLY A 79 4.32 5.84 16.35
N GLU A 80 4.67 6.59 17.42
CA GLU A 80 4.02 6.45 18.73
C GLU A 80 2.53 6.86 18.66
N SER A 81 2.22 8.01 18.10
CA SER A 81 0.85 8.51 17.99
C SER A 81 -0.05 7.59 17.17
N VAL A 82 0.49 7.01 16.08
CA VAL A 82 -0.26 6.06 15.25
C VAL A 82 -0.46 4.73 15.98
N ARG A 83 0.54 4.22 16.73
CA ARG A 83 0.38 3.02 17.57
C ARG A 83 -0.63 3.23 18.68
N ALA A 84 -0.67 4.41 19.32
CA ALA A 84 -1.65 4.74 20.34
C ALA A 84 -3.08 4.86 19.77
N ALA A 85 -3.22 5.37 18.56
CA ALA A 85 -4.51 5.59 17.90
C ALA A 85 -5.00 4.38 17.06
N GLY A 86 -4.16 3.39 16.79
CA GLY A 86 -4.48 2.17 16.06
C GLY A 86 -4.93 1.02 16.97
N HIS A 87 -5.30 -0.11 16.37
CA HIS A 87 -5.52 -1.37 17.08
C HIS A 87 -4.30 -2.26 16.91
N LYS A 88 -3.64 -2.61 18.02
CA LYS A 88 -2.43 -3.44 18.04
C LYS A 88 -2.79 -4.92 17.94
N ILE A 89 -2.05 -5.65 17.14
CA ILE A 89 -2.22 -7.08 16.92
C ILE A 89 -0.85 -7.74 17.01
N SER A 90 -0.75 -8.82 17.80
CA SER A 90 0.51 -9.53 18.01
C SER A 90 0.67 -10.80 17.17
N VAL A 91 -0.40 -11.27 16.52
CA VAL A 91 -0.40 -12.52 15.76
C VAL A 91 -1.15 -12.35 14.45
N SER A 92 -0.52 -12.78 13.37
CA SER A 92 -1.20 -13.02 12.09
C SER A 92 -1.40 -14.52 11.85
N VAL A 93 -2.54 -14.90 11.28
CA VAL A 93 -2.92 -16.28 11.00
C VAL A 93 -3.17 -16.45 9.51
N PHE A 94 -2.41 -17.34 8.88
CA PHE A 94 -2.62 -17.75 7.51
C PHE A 94 -3.32 -19.09 7.48
N VAL A 95 -4.47 -19.14 6.84
CA VAL A 95 -5.30 -20.34 6.75
C VAL A 95 -5.28 -20.87 5.33
N SER A 96 -4.89 -22.15 5.16
CA SER A 96 -4.85 -22.81 3.85
C SER A 96 -6.25 -23.21 3.38
N PRO A 97 -6.41 -23.57 2.10
CA PRO A 97 -7.70 -24.07 1.56
C PRO A 97 -8.31 -25.25 2.33
N SER A 98 -7.49 -26.12 2.92
CA SER A 98 -7.94 -27.26 3.75
C SER A 98 -8.05 -26.93 5.24
N GLY A 99 -7.92 -25.65 5.64
CA GLY A 99 -8.06 -25.23 7.03
C GLY A 99 -6.81 -25.38 7.90
N ASN A 100 -5.64 -25.80 7.34
CA ASN A 100 -4.39 -25.77 8.11
C ASN A 100 -4.03 -24.32 8.43
N GLN A 101 -3.46 -24.10 9.63
CA GLN A 101 -3.12 -22.77 10.11
C GLN A 101 -1.61 -22.59 10.31
N LEU A 102 -1.15 -21.38 10.03
CA LEU A 102 0.19 -20.91 10.30
C LEU A 102 0.08 -19.59 11.05
N GLU A 103 0.41 -19.61 12.32
CA GLU A 103 0.46 -18.43 13.18
C GLU A 103 1.86 -17.82 13.16
N LEU A 104 1.93 -16.52 12.91
CA LEU A 104 3.16 -15.75 12.90
C LEU A 104 3.06 -14.62 13.93
N PRO A 105 3.90 -14.65 14.98
CA PRO A 105 4.01 -13.53 15.89
C PRO A 105 4.65 -12.33 15.17
N GLY A 106 4.24 -11.13 15.55
CA GLY A 106 4.78 -9.90 14.96
C GLY A 106 4.10 -8.67 15.51
N GLU A 107 4.63 -7.51 15.18
CA GLU A 107 3.98 -6.23 15.43
C GLU A 107 3.14 -5.84 14.21
N TYR A 108 1.83 -5.88 14.37
CA TYR A 108 0.86 -5.46 13.35
C TYR A 108 -0.04 -4.38 13.95
N LEU A 109 -0.52 -3.50 13.12
CA LEU A 109 -1.46 -2.47 13.52
C LEU A 109 -2.57 -2.36 12.47
N THR A 110 -3.80 -2.06 12.90
CA THR A 110 -4.85 -1.64 11.97
C THR A 110 -5.28 -0.22 12.25
N LYS A 111 -5.43 0.56 11.17
CA LYS A 111 -5.88 1.95 11.23
C LYS A 111 -6.57 2.30 9.92
N LYS A 112 -7.81 2.81 10.00
CA LYS A 112 -8.54 3.23 8.78
C LYS A 112 -7.71 4.18 7.94
N ARG A 113 -7.71 3.95 6.64
CA ARG A 113 -6.98 4.80 5.69
C ARG A 113 -7.47 6.25 5.67
N SER A 114 -8.74 6.50 6.00
CA SER A 114 -9.23 7.87 6.20
C SER A 114 -8.42 8.64 7.23
N ASP A 115 -8.15 7.99 8.36
CA ASP A 115 -7.44 8.58 9.48
C ASP A 115 -5.93 8.59 9.27
N LEU A 116 -5.37 7.45 8.81
CA LEU A 116 -3.94 7.34 8.56
C LEU A 116 -3.47 8.36 7.52
N ASP A 117 -4.16 8.43 6.37
CA ASP A 117 -3.77 9.34 5.29
C ASP A 117 -3.87 10.81 5.76
N MET A 118 -4.87 11.13 6.60
CA MET A 118 -5.04 12.45 7.20
C MET A 118 -3.89 12.79 8.15
N ILE A 119 -3.54 11.88 9.07
CA ILE A 119 -2.45 12.07 10.03
C ILE A 119 -1.12 12.33 9.30
N VAL A 120 -0.82 11.56 8.27
CA VAL A 120 0.45 11.72 7.52
C VAL A 120 0.44 13.01 6.69
N ALA A 121 -0.69 13.38 6.08
CA ALA A 121 -0.81 14.65 5.36
C ALA A 121 -0.70 15.88 6.30
N GLN A 122 -1.29 15.79 7.50
CA GLN A 122 -1.13 16.81 8.53
C GLN A 122 0.33 16.97 8.94
N LYS A 123 1.04 15.86 9.14
CA LYS A 123 2.49 15.91 9.43
C LYS A 123 3.29 16.60 8.33
N ALA A 124 2.94 16.39 7.07
CA ALA A 124 3.58 17.09 5.96
C ALA A 124 3.37 18.61 6.07
N VAL A 125 2.16 19.06 6.44
CA VAL A 125 1.88 20.50 6.67
C VAL A 125 2.63 21.04 7.87
N GLU A 126 2.64 20.32 8.99
CA GLU A 126 3.42 20.67 10.20
C GLU A 126 4.91 20.77 9.90
N SER A 127 5.41 20.02 8.93
CA SER A 127 6.79 20.08 8.44
C SER A 127 7.05 21.25 7.48
N GLY A 128 6.01 22.02 7.08
CA GLY A 128 6.13 23.20 6.21
C GLY A 128 5.59 23.01 4.77
N ALA A 129 5.00 21.88 4.43
CA ALA A 129 4.37 21.70 3.13
C ALA A 129 3.05 22.49 3.03
N VAL A 130 2.75 23.05 1.88
CA VAL A 130 1.43 23.57 1.55
C VAL A 130 0.59 22.41 1.00
N PHE A 131 -0.57 22.13 1.62
CA PHE A 131 -1.49 21.11 1.14
C PHE A 131 -2.73 21.73 0.52
N ALA A 132 -3.07 21.36 -0.72
CA ALA A 132 -4.23 21.92 -1.40
C ALA A 132 -5.11 20.86 -2.06
N LEU A 133 -6.41 21.15 -2.09
CA LEU A 133 -7.41 20.40 -2.85
C LEU A 133 -7.27 20.77 -4.33
N GLY A 134 -6.99 19.79 -5.18
CA GLY A 134 -6.89 20.03 -6.61
C GLY A 134 -6.66 18.77 -7.43
N GLU A 135 -7.43 18.60 -8.47
CA GLU A 135 -7.21 17.52 -9.43
C GLU A 135 -6.29 18.00 -10.55
N VAL A 136 -5.09 17.45 -10.63
CA VAL A 136 -4.18 17.72 -11.74
C VAL A 136 -4.71 17.02 -12.99
N LYS A 137 -4.98 17.80 -14.02
CA LYS A 137 -5.50 17.32 -15.31
C LYS A 137 -4.39 17.07 -16.32
N GLN A 138 -3.33 17.87 -16.25
CA GLN A 138 -2.19 17.77 -17.15
C GLN A 138 -0.91 18.08 -16.39
N LEU A 139 0.13 17.37 -16.80
CA LEU A 139 1.50 17.49 -16.34
C LEU A 139 2.39 17.58 -17.58
N ALA A 140 3.30 18.52 -17.64
CA ALA A 140 4.24 18.68 -18.76
C ALA A 140 5.61 19.18 -18.30
N VAL A 141 6.65 18.78 -19.02
CA VAL A 141 7.97 19.39 -18.89
C VAL A 141 8.06 20.55 -19.87
N GLU A 142 8.35 21.74 -19.33
CA GLU A 142 8.49 22.97 -20.10
C GLU A 142 9.89 23.03 -20.75
N PRO A 143 10.09 23.88 -21.80
CA PRO A 143 11.38 24.01 -22.48
C PRO A 143 12.54 24.43 -21.56
N ASP A 144 12.24 25.14 -20.46
CA ASP A 144 13.22 25.53 -19.44
C ASP A 144 13.55 24.42 -18.43
N GLY A 145 13.09 23.21 -18.66
CA GLY A 145 13.32 22.04 -17.82
C GLY A 145 12.45 21.96 -16.56
N ARG A 146 11.55 22.93 -16.34
CA ARG A 146 10.61 22.92 -15.21
C ARG A 146 9.38 22.06 -15.51
N VAL A 147 8.68 21.67 -14.44
CA VAL A 147 7.44 20.93 -14.55
C VAL A 147 6.25 21.86 -14.34
N SER A 148 5.29 21.83 -15.24
CA SER A 148 4.04 22.58 -15.14
C SER A 148 2.86 21.65 -14.86
N PHE A 149 1.92 22.15 -14.07
CA PHE A 149 0.72 21.44 -13.62
C PHE A 149 -0.52 22.27 -13.92
N LEU A 150 -1.45 21.70 -14.68
CA LEU A 150 -2.78 22.26 -14.87
C LEU A 150 -3.73 21.61 -13.86
N ILE A 151 -4.22 22.42 -12.93
CA ILE A 151 -5.10 21.97 -11.84
C ILE A 151 -6.53 22.41 -12.13
N GLN A 152 -7.48 21.52 -11.97
CA GLN A 152 -8.91 21.85 -12.11
C GLN A 152 -9.30 22.91 -11.08
N GLY A 153 -9.97 23.96 -11.52
CA GLY A 153 -10.40 25.06 -10.65
C GLY A 153 -9.31 26.10 -10.35
N CYS A 154 -8.09 25.92 -10.88
CA CYS A 154 -7.03 26.92 -10.80
C CYS A 154 -6.83 27.57 -12.18
N LYS A 155 -6.92 28.91 -12.26
CA LYS A 155 -6.76 29.66 -13.52
C LYS A 155 -5.30 29.71 -13.98
N LYS A 156 -4.35 29.59 -13.06
CA LYS A 156 -2.91 29.66 -13.34
C LYS A 156 -2.26 28.28 -13.42
N LYS A 157 -1.21 28.16 -14.25
CA LYS A 157 -0.34 26.98 -14.21
C LYS A 157 0.55 27.05 -12.97
N ILE A 158 0.57 25.96 -12.22
CA ILE A 158 1.54 25.79 -11.11
C ILE A 158 2.84 25.25 -11.70
N ARG A 159 3.98 25.79 -11.29
CA ARG A 159 5.30 25.41 -11.80
C ARG A 159 6.22 24.95 -10.68
N ALA A 160 7.00 23.90 -10.94
CA ALA A 160 7.98 23.38 -10.01
C ALA A 160 9.31 23.02 -10.70
N ARG A 161 10.37 22.90 -9.91
CA ARG A 161 11.65 22.34 -10.38
C ARG A 161 11.53 20.82 -10.60
N ILE A 162 10.83 20.12 -9.70
CA ILE A 162 10.62 18.67 -9.75
C ILE A 162 9.15 18.35 -9.47
N GLY A 163 8.61 17.36 -10.18
CA GLY A 163 7.29 16.80 -9.97
C GLY A 163 7.35 15.39 -9.41
N ILE A 164 6.58 15.11 -8.34
CA ILE A 164 6.38 13.74 -7.84
C ILE A 164 4.95 13.30 -8.12
N VAL A 165 4.79 12.15 -8.81
CA VAL A 165 3.47 11.60 -9.14
C VAL A 165 3.18 10.40 -8.24
N ALA A 166 2.24 10.60 -7.29
CA ALA A 166 1.82 9.66 -6.26
C ALA A 166 0.32 9.33 -6.38
N THR A 167 -0.20 9.20 -7.62
CA THR A 167 -1.64 9.08 -7.93
C THR A 167 -2.22 7.69 -7.69
N GLY A 168 -1.42 6.76 -7.16
CA GLY A 168 -1.82 5.38 -6.90
C GLY A 168 -2.18 4.65 -8.19
N ILE A 169 -3.33 3.97 -8.20
CA ILE A 169 -3.79 3.17 -9.35
C ILE A 169 -4.01 3.98 -10.64
N ARG A 170 -4.15 5.31 -10.55
CA ARG A 170 -4.48 6.17 -11.67
C ARG A 170 -3.26 6.61 -12.45
N LEU A 171 -3.16 6.20 -13.70
CA LEU A 171 -2.03 6.48 -14.59
C LEU A 171 -2.35 7.50 -15.70
N ARG A 172 -3.49 8.22 -15.59
CA ARG A 172 -3.93 9.15 -16.65
C ARG A 172 -2.92 10.27 -16.93
N LEU A 173 -2.20 10.73 -15.91
CA LEU A 173 -1.21 11.80 -16.08
C LEU A 173 -0.01 11.40 -16.94
N PHE A 174 0.22 10.10 -17.13
CA PHE A 174 1.32 9.59 -17.95
C PHE A 174 0.96 9.43 -19.43
N CYS A 175 -0.31 9.57 -19.82
CA CYS A 175 -0.74 9.37 -21.21
C CYS A 175 -0.10 10.35 -22.20
N ASN A 176 0.27 11.56 -21.73
CA ASN A 176 0.90 12.60 -22.55
C ASN A 176 2.42 12.72 -22.30
N LEU A 177 2.98 11.81 -21.54
CA LEU A 177 4.41 11.70 -21.26
C LEU A 177 4.90 10.43 -21.95
N ASN A 178 6.12 10.39 -22.44
CA ASN A 178 6.73 9.20 -23.04
C ASN A 178 7.01 8.12 -21.98
N TRP A 179 5.95 7.67 -21.30
CA TRP A 179 5.98 6.67 -20.25
C TRP A 179 5.14 5.47 -20.66
N SER A 180 5.70 4.29 -20.49
CA SER A 180 4.91 3.08 -20.59
C SER A 180 4.13 2.87 -19.28
N ALA A 181 2.91 2.42 -19.39
CA ALA A 181 2.10 2.08 -18.22
C ALA A 181 1.19 0.91 -18.56
N ARG A 182 1.16 -0.09 -17.69
CA ARG A 182 0.26 -1.22 -17.88
C ARG A 182 -1.20 -0.75 -17.79
N LYS A 183 -1.99 -0.97 -18.83
CA LYS A 183 -3.39 -0.51 -18.89
C LYS A 183 -4.29 -1.23 -17.90
N ARG A 184 -4.07 -2.54 -17.67
CA ARG A 184 -4.92 -3.37 -16.80
C ARG A 184 -4.38 -3.41 -15.36
N PRO A 185 -5.26 -3.37 -14.33
CA PRO A 185 -4.86 -3.61 -12.95
C PRO A 185 -4.28 -5.00 -12.75
N SER A 186 -3.44 -5.15 -11.71
CA SER A 186 -2.84 -6.43 -11.34
C SER A 186 -3.71 -7.24 -10.37
N GLY A 187 -4.62 -6.59 -9.66
CA GLY A 187 -5.53 -7.21 -8.72
C GLY A 187 -6.81 -6.41 -8.50
N VAL A 188 -7.77 -7.05 -7.88
CA VAL A 188 -9.04 -6.43 -7.45
C VAL A 188 -9.37 -6.92 -6.04
N ALA A 189 -9.91 -6.05 -5.22
CA ALA A 189 -10.30 -6.36 -3.85
C ALA A 189 -11.57 -5.64 -3.45
N MET A 190 -12.32 -6.20 -2.49
CA MET A 190 -13.46 -5.53 -1.89
C MET A 190 -13.50 -5.77 -0.39
N ARG A 191 -14.11 -4.85 0.34
CA ARG A 191 -14.27 -4.96 1.79
C ARG A 191 -15.52 -4.24 2.29
N CYS A 192 -15.95 -4.59 3.50
CA CYS A 192 -16.80 -3.78 4.35
C CYS A 192 -16.17 -3.65 5.74
N TYR A 193 -16.69 -2.72 6.54
CA TYR A 193 -16.45 -2.73 7.97
C TYR A 193 -17.65 -3.37 8.64
N VAL A 194 -17.38 -4.23 9.61
CA VAL A 194 -18.38 -4.98 10.37
C VAL A 194 -18.15 -4.71 11.84
N ARG A 195 -19.17 -4.29 12.56
CA ARG A 195 -19.15 -4.22 14.02
C ARG A 195 -19.85 -5.46 14.56
N SER A 196 -19.20 -6.17 15.47
CA SER A 196 -19.70 -7.45 15.97
C SER A 196 -19.38 -7.62 17.45
N SER A 197 -20.26 -8.27 18.19
CA SER A 197 -20.00 -8.72 19.56
C SER A 197 -19.04 -9.89 19.64
N TYR A 198 -18.83 -10.61 18.53
CA TYR A 198 -17.82 -11.65 18.44
C TYR A 198 -16.42 -11.07 18.64
N VAL A 199 -15.67 -11.60 19.60
CA VAL A 199 -14.33 -11.09 19.94
C VAL A 199 -13.27 -11.92 19.24
N HIS A 200 -12.46 -11.26 18.42
CA HIS A 200 -11.31 -11.83 17.74
C HIS A 200 -10.20 -10.79 17.66
N ASP A 201 -8.97 -11.16 17.99
CA ASP A 201 -7.82 -10.25 18.13
C ASP A 201 -6.65 -10.56 17.20
N ARG A 202 -6.82 -11.51 16.26
CA ARG A 202 -5.77 -11.92 15.33
C ARG A 202 -6.07 -11.41 13.93
N LEU A 203 -5.00 -11.05 13.20
CA LEU A 203 -5.09 -10.71 11.78
C LEU A 203 -5.17 -12.00 10.98
N VAL A 204 -6.28 -12.24 10.29
CA VAL A 204 -6.52 -13.50 9.54
C VAL A 204 -6.50 -13.27 8.04
N ILE A 205 -5.76 -14.14 7.34
CA ILE A 205 -5.75 -14.27 5.89
C ILE A 205 -6.10 -15.73 5.54
N SER A 206 -7.25 -15.93 4.90
CA SER A 206 -7.71 -17.26 4.49
C SER A 206 -7.62 -17.40 2.98
N PHE A 207 -6.76 -18.30 2.50
CA PHE A 207 -6.60 -18.58 1.07
C PHE A 207 -7.80 -19.36 0.54
N PHE A 208 -8.28 -18.98 -0.65
CA PHE A 208 -9.42 -19.63 -1.25
C PHE A 208 -9.09 -21.04 -1.73
N SER A 209 -10.00 -21.97 -1.45
CA SER A 209 -10.08 -23.22 -2.20
C SER A 209 -10.48 -22.89 -3.64
N HIS A 210 -9.76 -23.43 -4.61
CA HIS A 210 -10.11 -23.25 -6.01
C HIS A 210 -9.98 -24.58 -6.77
N ASN A 211 -10.97 -24.85 -7.56
CA ASN A 211 -10.95 -25.87 -8.59
C ASN A 211 -10.21 -25.31 -9.84
N ARG A 212 -9.99 -26.13 -10.86
CA ARG A 212 -9.17 -25.83 -12.06
C ARG A 212 -9.49 -24.48 -12.76
N HIS A 213 -10.63 -23.86 -12.46
CA HIS A 213 -11.13 -22.65 -13.12
C HIS A 213 -11.18 -21.42 -12.20
N SER A 214 -10.72 -21.53 -10.96
CA SER A 214 -10.79 -20.39 -10.02
C SER A 214 -9.47 -19.63 -9.94
N VAL A 215 -9.60 -18.36 -9.62
CA VAL A 215 -8.51 -17.38 -9.56
C VAL A 215 -7.86 -17.43 -8.18
N PRO A 216 -6.52 -17.34 -8.08
CA PRO A 216 -5.84 -17.17 -6.80
C PRO A 216 -6.34 -15.94 -6.05
N GLY A 217 -6.67 -16.13 -4.78
CA GLY A 217 -7.14 -15.05 -3.93
C GLY A 217 -7.28 -15.50 -2.48
N TYR A 218 -7.64 -14.55 -1.65
CA TYR A 218 -7.86 -14.78 -0.23
C TYR A 218 -8.94 -13.86 0.34
N GLY A 219 -9.56 -14.30 1.43
CA GLY A 219 -10.35 -13.45 2.30
C GLY A 219 -9.52 -12.99 3.50
N TRP A 220 -9.91 -11.89 4.11
CA TRP A 220 -9.26 -11.40 5.33
C TRP A 220 -10.28 -10.94 6.36
N ILE A 221 -9.86 -11.03 7.63
CA ILE A 221 -10.56 -10.47 8.80
C ILE A 221 -9.49 -9.78 9.62
N PHE A 222 -9.55 -8.45 9.68
CA PHE A 222 -8.61 -7.63 10.40
C PHE A 222 -9.33 -6.88 11.51
N PRO A 223 -9.04 -7.23 12.79
CA PRO A 223 -9.61 -6.54 13.93
C PRO A 223 -9.23 -5.06 13.92
N MET A 224 -10.14 -4.23 14.38
CA MET A 224 -9.97 -2.80 14.54
C MET A 224 -10.45 -2.37 15.94
N ARG A 225 -10.25 -1.12 16.30
CA ARG A 225 -10.76 -0.62 17.61
C ARG A 225 -12.30 -0.70 17.66
N ASN A 226 -12.83 -0.77 18.89
CA ASN A 226 -14.26 -0.72 19.18
C ASN A 226 -15.07 -1.87 18.56
N HIS A 227 -14.52 -3.10 18.59
CA HIS A 227 -15.15 -4.30 18.04
C HIS A 227 -15.56 -4.18 16.56
N GLU A 228 -14.86 -3.32 15.82
CA GLU A 228 -15.01 -3.22 14.37
C GLU A 228 -13.98 -4.13 13.68
N TYR A 229 -14.33 -4.65 12.54
CA TYR A 229 -13.50 -5.53 11.72
C TYR A 229 -13.52 -5.05 10.28
N ASN A 230 -12.34 -5.00 9.64
CA ASN A 230 -12.25 -4.89 8.19
C ASN A 230 -12.31 -6.30 7.62
N VAL A 231 -13.43 -6.62 6.98
CA VAL A 231 -13.67 -7.93 6.37
C VAL A 231 -13.70 -7.77 4.86
N GLY A 232 -12.89 -8.56 4.16
CA GLY A 232 -12.81 -8.41 2.72
C GLY A 232 -12.29 -9.63 1.99
N CYS A 233 -12.23 -9.51 0.68
CA CYS A 233 -11.58 -10.49 -0.18
C CYS A 233 -10.86 -9.81 -1.35
N GLY A 234 -9.81 -10.48 -1.83
CA GLY A 234 -9.00 -10.03 -2.96
C GLY A 234 -8.68 -11.16 -3.91
N ILE A 235 -8.51 -10.79 -5.17
CA ILE A 235 -8.11 -11.69 -6.25
C ILE A 235 -6.89 -11.08 -6.90
N LEU A 236 -5.84 -11.89 -7.02
CA LEU A 236 -4.58 -11.52 -7.63
C LEU A 236 -4.51 -12.03 -9.07
N SER A 237 -3.86 -11.28 -9.94
CA SER A 237 -3.66 -11.63 -11.37
C SER A 237 -4.95 -11.92 -12.16
N PRO A 238 -6.00 -11.08 -12.09
CA PRO A 238 -7.27 -11.34 -12.76
C PRO A 238 -7.15 -11.47 -14.28
N GLY A 239 -6.10 -10.92 -14.89
CA GLY A 239 -5.85 -11.02 -16.33
C GLY A 239 -5.29 -12.37 -16.82
N ARG A 240 -4.93 -13.29 -15.90
CA ARG A 240 -4.51 -14.67 -16.24
C ARG A 240 -5.67 -15.66 -16.33
N VAL A 241 -6.82 -15.26 -15.83
CA VAL A 241 -8.05 -16.04 -15.93
C VAL A 241 -8.79 -15.55 -17.16
N GLY A 242 -9.08 -16.46 -18.09
CA GLY A 242 -9.69 -16.14 -19.37
C GLY A 242 -10.88 -15.17 -19.27
N LYS A 243 -11.51 -14.82 -20.37
CA LYS A 243 -12.54 -13.78 -20.53
C LYS A 243 -13.77 -13.83 -19.59
N SER A 244 -13.83 -14.76 -18.62
CA SER A 244 -14.91 -14.83 -17.63
C SER A 244 -14.81 -13.67 -16.65
N SER A 245 -15.85 -12.87 -16.55
CA SER A 245 -15.98 -11.78 -15.60
C SER A 245 -15.95 -12.33 -14.17
N ILE A 246 -14.94 -11.89 -13.37
CA ILE A 246 -14.84 -12.28 -11.96
C ILE A 246 -15.94 -11.55 -11.18
N ASN A 247 -16.89 -12.29 -10.64
CA ASN A 247 -17.88 -11.74 -9.73
C ASN A 247 -17.32 -11.69 -8.30
N LEU A 248 -16.74 -10.54 -7.94
CA LEU A 248 -16.10 -10.34 -6.63
C LEU A 248 -17.12 -10.40 -5.48
N LYS A 249 -18.39 -9.97 -5.70
CA LYS A 249 -19.45 -10.09 -4.69
C LYS A 249 -19.78 -11.56 -4.39
N LYS A 250 -19.81 -12.39 -5.43
CA LYS A 250 -20.00 -13.85 -5.27
C LYS A 250 -18.84 -14.44 -4.47
N LYS A 251 -17.60 -14.06 -4.77
CA LYS A 251 -16.41 -14.51 -4.02
C LYS A 251 -16.42 -14.06 -2.57
N PHE A 252 -16.84 -12.85 -2.29
CA PHE A 252 -17.02 -12.36 -0.92
C PHE A 252 -18.07 -13.19 -0.18
N LYS A 253 -19.22 -13.45 -0.80
CA LYS A 253 -20.26 -14.29 -0.21
C LYS A 253 -19.77 -15.72 0.05
N GLU A 254 -19.10 -16.33 -0.93
CA GLU A 254 -18.49 -17.67 -0.76
C GLU A 254 -17.51 -17.70 0.42
N PHE A 255 -16.71 -16.65 0.61
CA PHE A 255 -15.80 -16.52 1.76
C PHE A 255 -16.56 -16.47 3.09
N ILE A 256 -17.59 -15.62 3.19
CA ILE A 256 -18.42 -15.53 4.41
C ILE A 256 -19.10 -16.86 4.71
N ASP A 257 -19.70 -17.51 3.72
CA ASP A 257 -20.46 -18.76 3.92
C ASP A 257 -19.55 -19.94 4.28
N SER A 258 -18.33 -20.00 3.71
CA SER A 258 -17.44 -21.15 3.85
C SER A 258 -16.44 -21.05 5.01
N PHE A 259 -16.08 -19.85 5.43
CA PHE A 259 -15.10 -19.65 6.49
C PHE A 259 -15.79 -19.41 7.84
N PRO A 260 -15.71 -20.35 8.81
CA PRO A 260 -16.48 -20.30 10.05
C PRO A 260 -16.36 -18.97 10.80
N LEU A 261 -15.13 -18.48 11.00
CA LEU A 261 -14.88 -17.20 11.67
C LEU A 261 -15.57 -16.01 10.98
N ALA A 262 -15.55 -15.97 9.64
CA ALA A 262 -16.22 -14.91 8.87
C ALA A 262 -17.74 -14.98 9.02
N ARG A 263 -18.29 -16.18 8.97
CA ARG A 263 -19.72 -16.44 9.15
C ARG A 263 -20.19 -16.03 10.54
N ASP A 264 -19.50 -16.49 11.59
CA ASP A 264 -19.89 -16.25 12.97
C ASP A 264 -19.80 -14.75 13.31
N LEU A 265 -18.75 -14.06 12.81
CA LEU A 265 -18.58 -12.63 12.95
C LEU A 265 -19.70 -11.84 12.25
N MET A 266 -20.12 -12.27 11.06
CA MET A 266 -21.21 -11.63 10.32
C MET A 266 -22.57 -11.92 10.96
N GLN A 267 -22.81 -13.11 11.49
CA GLN A 267 -24.06 -13.47 12.18
C GLN A 267 -24.25 -12.68 13.49
N GLN A 268 -23.17 -12.41 14.20
CA GLN A 268 -23.18 -11.64 15.45
C GLN A 268 -22.95 -10.13 15.23
N SER A 269 -23.09 -9.67 13.98
CA SER A 269 -22.90 -8.27 13.66
C SER A 269 -24.15 -7.45 13.92
N ASP A 270 -23.99 -6.30 14.58
CA ASP A 270 -25.02 -5.29 14.76
C ASP A 270 -25.02 -4.25 13.62
N ARG A 271 -23.90 -4.12 12.93
CA ARG A 271 -23.71 -3.15 11.84
C ARG A 271 -22.68 -3.61 10.83
N ALA A 272 -23.03 -3.50 9.55
CA ALA A 272 -22.10 -3.64 8.44
C ALA A 272 -22.21 -2.46 7.47
N THR A 273 -21.09 -1.95 6.99
CA THR A 273 -21.07 -0.90 5.96
C THR A 273 -21.29 -1.51 4.56
N ALA A 274 -21.63 -0.66 3.59
CA ALA A 274 -21.71 -1.09 2.20
C ALA A 274 -20.37 -1.67 1.70
N LEU A 275 -20.42 -2.70 0.88
CA LEU A 275 -19.26 -3.27 0.19
C LEU A 275 -18.64 -2.22 -0.74
N ARG A 276 -17.33 -2.02 -0.60
CA ARG A 276 -16.55 -1.13 -1.45
C ARG A 276 -15.44 -1.92 -2.13
N ALA A 277 -15.27 -1.70 -3.42
CA ALA A 277 -14.26 -2.38 -4.22
C ALA A 277 -13.23 -1.40 -4.79
N ALA A 278 -12.02 -1.88 -5.00
CA ALA A 278 -10.97 -1.18 -5.71
C ALA A 278 -10.07 -2.15 -6.47
N THR A 279 -9.46 -1.63 -7.51
CA THR A 279 -8.35 -2.29 -8.21
C THR A 279 -7.03 -1.89 -7.56
N LEU A 280 -6.00 -2.70 -7.78
CA LEU A 280 -4.65 -2.45 -7.28
C LEU A 280 -3.58 -2.82 -8.32
N ARG A 281 -2.38 -2.23 -8.16
CA ARG A 281 -1.18 -2.55 -8.94
C ARG A 281 -0.10 -3.06 -8.03
N TYR A 282 0.49 -4.19 -8.38
CA TYR A 282 1.59 -4.77 -7.65
C TYR A 282 2.73 -5.18 -8.58
N ASN A 283 3.86 -5.57 -8.00
CA ASN A 283 5.00 -6.15 -8.70
C ASN A 283 5.60 -5.22 -9.76
N PHE A 284 5.64 -3.91 -9.50
CA PHE A 284 6.14 -2.88 -10.43
C PHE A 284 5.44 -2.87 -11.79
N GLU A 285 4.18 -3.29 -11.84
CA GLU A 285 3.35 -3.25 -13.05
C GLU A 285 2.58 -1.91 -13.16
N GLY A 286 3.23 -0.81 -12.80
CA GLY A 286 2.71 0.56 -12.90
C GLY A 286 3.34 1.36 -14.04
N ALA A 287 3.59 2.64 -13.79
CA ALA A 287 4.29 3.54 -14.70
C ALA A 287 5.78 3.21 -14.77
N TYR A 288 6.36 3.26 -15.96
CA TYR A 288 7.79 3.05 -16.21
C TYR A 288 8.27 3.98 -17.35
N PRO A 289 9.47 4.57 -17.23
CA PRO A 289 10.44 4.48 -16.14
C PRO A 289 9.94 5.15 -14.85
N PHE A 290 10.60 4.91 -13.70
CA PHE A 290 10.21 5.55 -12.43
C PHE A 290 10.65 7.00 -12.33
N VAL A 291 11.60 7.39 -13.16
CA VAL A 291 12.14 8.75 -13.31
C VAL A 291 12.23 9.08 -14.79
N ASN A 292 11.75 10.25 -15.17
CA ASN A 292 11.90 10.78 -16.53
C ASN A 292 12.09 12.29 -16.47
N GLY A 293 13.32 12.75 -16.71
CA GLY A 293 13.70 14.14 -16.51
C GLY A 293 13.40 14.59 -15.07
N PRO A 294 12.70 15.71 -14.88
CA PRO A 294 12.37 16.25 -13.56
C PRO A 294 11.14 15.58 -12.91
N ILE A 295 10.64 14.48 -13.42
CA ILE A 295 9.44 13.81 -12.91
C ILE A 295 9.81 12.46 -12.28
N VAL A 296 9.32 12.21 -11.05
CA VAL A 296 9.48 10.98 -10.28
C VAL A 296 8.11 10.36 -9.99
N ALA A 297 7.95 9.08 -10.22
CA ALA A 297 6.73 8.33 -9.88
C ALA A 297 6.98 7.45 -8.64
N VAL A 298 6.01 7.39 -7.71
CA VAL A 298 6.15 6.70 -6.42
C VAL A 298 4.91 5.88 -6.05
N GLY A 299 5.08 4.93 -5.15
CA GLY A 299 3.99 4.15 -4.57
C GLY A 299 3.28 3.24 -5.57
N GLU A 300 2.00 3.03 -5.38
CA GLU A 300 1.18 2.19 -6.27
C GLU A 300 1.18 2.70 -7.72
N THR A 301 1.57 3.95 -7.97
CA THR A 301 1.75 4.50 -9.32
C THR A 301 2.78 3.70 -10.13
N ILE A 302 3.86 3.26 -9.49
CA ILE A 302 4.84 2.34 -10.09
C ILE A 302 4.57 0.87 -9.74
N GLY A 303 3.55 0.58 -8.93
CA GLY A 303 3.16 -0.78 -8.56
C GLY A 303 3.96 -1.36 -7.39
N THR A 304 4.23 -0.58 -6.34
CA THR A 304 4.99 -1.03 -5.16
C THR A 304 4.26 -1.99 -4.23
N THR A 305 2.99 -2.30 -4.44
CA THR A 305 2.28 -3.30 -3.64
C THR A 305 2.93 -4.68 -3.78
N LEU A 306 3.06 -5.41 -2.67
CA LEU A 306 3.63 -6.76 -2.66
C LEU A 306 2.72 -7.78 -3.36
N PRO A 307 3.27 -8.64 -4.22
CA PRO A 307 2.47 -9.55 -5.05
C PRO A 307 1.80 -10.70 -4.27
N PHE A 308 2.22 -10.99 -3.05
CA PHE A 308 1.79 -12.15 -2.28
C PHE A 308 0.60 -11.86 -1.35
N ILE A 309 0.70 -10.80 -0.56
CA ILE A 309 -0.29 -10.45 0.47
C ILE A 309 -1.05 -9.16 0.17
N GLY A 310 -0.72 -8.49 -0.94
CA GLY A 310 -1.35 -7.22 -1.30
C GLY A 310 -1.01 -6.07 -0.35
N GLU A 311 0.05 -6.21 0.48
CA GLU A 311 0.56 -5.11 1.30
C GLU A 311 1.12 -4.02 0.40
N GLY A 312 0.74 -2.79 0.64
CA GLY A 312 1.17 -1.68 -0.21
C GLY A 312 1.31 -0.35 0.52
N ILE A 313 0.95 -0.27 1.82
CA ILE A 313 1.04 0.98 2.57
C ILE A 313 2.50 1.28 2.88
N GLY A 314 3.22 0.34 3.51
CA GLY A 314 4.63 0.48 3.86
C GLY A 314 5.49 0.66 2.61
N LYS A 315 5.27 -0.16 1.58
CA LYS A 315 6.02 -0.04 0.32
C LYS A 315 5.79 1.28 -0.41
N ALA A 316 4.57 1.81 -0.33
CA ALA A 316 4.31 3.14 -0.86
C ALA A 316 5.06 4.21 -0.06
N MET A 317 5.04 4.14 1.28
CA MET A 317 5.77 5.05 2.16
C MET A 317 7.28 5.00 1.90
N GLU A 318 7.89 3.81 1.88
CA GLU A 318 9.31 3.63 1.58
C GLU A 318 9.71 4.23 0.23
N SER A 319 8.92 3.98 -0.81
CA SER A 319 9.19 4.58 -2.12
C SER A 319 9.10 6.11 -2.10
N GLY A 320 8.18 6.68 -1.31
CA GLY A 320 8.07 8.12 -1.10
C GLY A 320 9.29 8.70 -0.38
N GLN A 321 9.77 8.03 0.65
CA GLN A 321 10.98 8.40 1.39
C GLN A 321 12.22 8.36 0.49
N LEU A 322 12.42 7.28 -0.25
CA LEU A 322 13.56 7.14 -1.19
C LEU A 322 13.53 8.21 -2.29
N ALA A 323 12.34 8.57 -2.78
CA ALA A 323 12.19 9.64 -3.74
C ALA A 323 12.54 11.00 -3.11
N ALA A 324 12.09 11.27 -1.89
CA ALA A 324 12.41 12.52 -1.17
C ALA A 324 13.91 12.68 -0.98
N GLU A 325 14.63 11.62 -0.60
CA GLU A 325 16.10 11.65 -0.49
C GLU A 325 16.80 11.99 -1.82
N ALA A 326 16.37 11.35 -2.92
CA ALA A 326 16.96 11.61 -4.24
C ALA A 326 16.66 13.02 -4.73
N VAL A 327 15.43 13.49 -4.51
CA VAL A 327 14.98 14.85 -4.87
C VAL A 327 15.73 15.90 -4.07
N SER A 328 15.87 15.74 -2.74
CA SER A 328 16.65 16.67 -1.90
C SER A 328 18.10 16.79 -2.40
N ARG A 329 18.75 15.68 -2.75
CA ARG A 329 20.11 15.67 -3.29
C ARG A 329 20.19 16.34 -4.66
N ALA A 330 19.22 16.11 -5.54
CA ALA A 330 19.17 16.72 -6.86
C ALA A 330 19.00 18.24 -6.77
N LEU A 331 18.13 18.72 -5.88
CA LEU A 331 17.92 20.14 -5.65
C LEU A 331 19.15 20.83 -5.05
N ALA A 332 19.76 20.23 -4.02
CA ALA A 332 20.95 20.76 -3.36
C ALA A 332 22.15 20.90 -4.31
N SER A 333 22.33 19.94 -5.22
CA SER A 333 23.43 19.96 -6.18
C SER A 333 23.08 20.63 -7.51
N LYS A 334 21.82 21.02 -7.72
CA LYS A 334 21.29 21.53 -9.00
C LYS A 334 21.53 20.55 -10.19
N ASP A 335 21.53 19.24 -9.91
CA ASP A 335 21.83 18.19 -10.85
C ASP A 335 20.70 17.14 -10.85
N LEU A 336 19.84 17.20 -11.85
CA LEU A 336 18.70 16.28 -12.02
C LEU A 336 19.12 14.82 -12.28
N ASN A 337 20.36 14.57 -12.75
CA ASN A 337 20.84 13.20 -12.96
C ASN A 337 20.88 12.41 -11.64
N LYS A 338 20.96 13.09 -10.50
CA LYS A 338 20.89 12.45 -9.18
C LYS A 338 19.55 11.82 -8.85
N LEU A 339 18.48 12.16 -9.59
CA LEU A 339 17.20 11.46 -9.48
C LEU A 339 17.31 9.98 -9.89
N SER A 340 18.28 9.62 -10.73
CA SER A 340 18.56 8.23 -11.11
C SER A 340 18.87 7.34 -9.89
N ARG A 341 19.37 7.91 -8.78
CA ARG A 341 19.59 7.18 -7.52
C ARG A 341 18.31 6.60 -6.95
N TYR A 342 17.17 7.26 -7.14
CA TYR A 342 15.88 6.70 -6.74
C TYR A 342 15.60 5.40 -7.49
N TYR A 343 15.77 5.40 -8.81
CA TYR A 343 15.60 4.20 -9.63
C TYR A 343 16.53 3.07 -9.16
N GLN A 344 17.82 3.37 -8.96
CA GLN A 344 18.83 2.41 -8.50
C GLN A 344 18.47 1.82 -7.13
N LYS A 345 18.02 2.63 -6.18
CA LYS A 345 17.59 2.16 -4.85
C LYS A 345 16.36 1.27 -4.94
N ILE A 346 15.33 1.65 -5.72
CA ILE A 346 14.16 0.81 -5.92
C ILE A 346 14.55 -0.54 -6.55
N GLU A 347 15.38 -0.55 -7.57
CA GLU A 347 15.89 -1.80 -8.18
C GLU A 347 16.65 -2.65 -7.16
N PHE A 348 17.55 -2.07 -6.39
CA PHE A 348 18.39 -2.78 -5.43
C PHE A 348 17.58 -3.30 -4.23
N GLU A 349 16.80 -2.45 -3.57
CA GLU A 349 16.12 -2.80 -2.31
C GLU A 349 14.87 -3.66 -2.52
N PHE A 350 14.12 -3.42 -3.60
CA PHE A 350 12.84 -4.11 -3.81
C PHE A 350 12.93 -5.32 -4.75
N LYS A 351 13.74 -5.27 -5.81
CA LYS A 351 13.71 -6.28 -6.88
C LYS A 351 13.91 -7.71 -6.37
N THR A 352 14.91 -7.92 -5.54
CA THR A 352 15.25 -9.25 -5.01
C THR A 352 14.13 -9.78 -4.09
N ARG A 353 13.56 -8.91 -3.24
CA ARG A 353 12.44 -9.26 -2.36
C ARG A 353 11.19 -9.60 -3.17
N TYR A 354 10.87 -8.81 -4.18
CA TYR A 354 9.70 -9.05 -5.05
C TYR A 354 9.83 -10.36 -5.83
N GLN A 355 11.02 -10.77 -6.25
CA GLN A 355 11.26 -12.09 -6.84
C GLN A 355 10.89 -13.23 -5.87
N GLY A 356 11.24 -13.09 -4.60
CA GLY A 356 10.87 -14.04 -3.55
C GLY A 356 9.37 -14.10 -3.31
N TYR A 357 8.72 -12.96 -3.17
CA TYR A 357 7.26 -12.87 -3.01
C TYR A 357 6.49 -13.40 -4.23
N ARG A 358 7.01 -13.22 -5.46
CA ARG A 358 6.44 -13.83 -6.67
C ARG A 358 6.52 -15.36 -6.66
N LYS A 359 7.57 -15.94 -6.07
CA LYS A 359 7.64 -17.39 -5.86
C LYS A 359 6.59 -17.84 -4.85
N ALA A 360 6.46 -17.12 -3.73
CA ALA A 360 5.42 -17.38 -2.73
C ALA A 360 4.01 -17.31 -3.35
N GLU A 361 3.72 -16.28 -4.13
CA GLU A 361 2.46 -16.13 -4.86
C GLU A 361 2.17 -17.36 -5.75
N LYS A 362 3.16 -17.82 -6.53
CA LYS A 362 3.01 -19.00 -7.40
C LYS A 362 2.76 -20.29 -6.62
N TRP A 363 3.36 -20.44 -5.44
CA TRP A 363 3.19 -21.62 -4.61
C TRP A 363 1.80 -21.63 -3.94
N LEU A 364 1.43 -20.51 -3.38
CA LEU A 364 0.16 -20.36 -2.66
C LEU A 364 -1.04 -20.25 -3.61
N ALA A 365 -0.81 -19.93 -4.88
CA ALA A 365 -1.82 -20.05 -5.92
C ALA A 365 -2.21 -21.48 -6.28
N ARG A 366 -1.48 -22.50 -5.79
CA ARG A 366 -1.76 -23.93 -6.03
C ARG A 366 -2.30 -24.55 -4.74
N PRO A 367 -3.58 -24.94 -4.64
CA PRO A 367 -4.21 -25.36 -3.39
C PRO A 367 -3.45 -26.44 -2.63
N ARG A 368 -3.11 -27.55 -3.30
CA ARG A 368 -2.37 -28.64 -2.68
C ARG A 368 -0.99 -28.23 -2.16
N LEU A 369 -0.29 -27.34 -2.89
CA LEU A 369 1.01 -26.83 -2.46
C LEU A 369 0.84 -25.82 -1.33
N ASN A 370 -0.21 -24.99 -1.36
CA ASN A 370 -0.57 -24.10 -0.28
C ASN A 370 -0.84 -24.89 1.01
N ASP A 371 -1.68 -25.91 0.96
CA ASP A 371 -1.97 -26.81 2.10
C ASP A 371 -0.69 -27.43 2.66
N PHE A 372 0.17 -27.95 1.80
CA PHE A 372 1.45 -28.54 2.21
C PHE A 372 2.36 -27.49 2.88
N VAL A 373 2.53 -26.32 2.28
CA VAL A 373 3.42 -25.25 2.79
C VAL A 373 2.90 -24.73 4.13
N ILE A 374 1.62 -24.38 4.23
CA ILE A 374 1.03 -23.86 5.47
C ILE A 374 1.10 -24.89 6.60
N LYS A 375 0.71 -26.14 6.34
CA LYS A 375 0.82 -27.24 7.31
C LYS A 375 2.27 -27.46 7.76
N ARG A 376 3.22 -27.48 6.82
CA ARG A 376 4.62 -27.73 7.12
C ARG A 376 5.24 -26.60 7.90
N PHE A 377 5.01 -25.35 7.49
CA PHE A 377 5.55 -24.18 8.16
C PHE A 377 4.90 -23.95 9.53
N GLY A 378 3.61 -24.25 9.66
CA GLY A 378 2.90 -24.22 10.94
C GLY A 378 3.48 -25.17 11.99
N ASN A 379 4.12 -26.27 11.56
CA ASN A 379 4.77 -27.25 12.43
C ASN A 379 6.30 -27.07 12.55
N SER A 380 6.89 -26.02 12.01
CA SER A 380 8.33 -25.75 12.02
C SER A 380 8.65 -24.43 12.70
N GLY A 381 9.29 -24.46 13.88
CA GLY A 381 9.78 -23.28 14.58
C GLY A 381 10.73 -22.44 13.73
N TYR A 382 11.63 -23.10 12.98
CA TYR A 382 12.51 -22.43 12.01
C TYR A 382 11.73 -21.67 10.93
N ALA A 383 10.73 -22.32 10.30
CA ALA A 383 9.97 -21.69 9.24
C ALA A 383 9.13 -20.51 9.75
N LYS A 384 8.51 -20.64 10.93
CA LYS A 384 7.78 -19.54 11.59
C LYS A 384 8.68 -18.35 11.84
N LYS A 385 9.88 -18.58 12.42
CA LYS A 385 10.86 -17.53 12.68
C LYS A 385 11.29 -16.83 11.38
N VAL A 386 11.68 -17.59 10.36
CA VAL A 386 12.12 -17.00 9.09
C VAL A 386 11.00 -16.25 8.40
N LEU A 387 9.74 -16.73 8.45
CA LEU A 387 8.60 -16.00 7.89
C LEU A 387 8.29 -14.73 8.67
N ALA A 388 8.35 -14.76 9.99
CA ALA A 388 8.22 -13.56 10.80
C ALA A 388 9.30 -12.52 10.44
N ASP A 389 10.56 -12.95 10.30
CA ASP A 389 11.67 -12.11 9.86
C ASP A 389 11.47 -11.57 8.42
N VAL A 390 10.84 -12.36 7.52
CA VAL A 390 10.49 -11.92 6.15
C VAL A 390 9.40 -10.84 6.19
N ILE A 391 8.38 -11.01 7.02
CA ILE A 391 7.31 -10.01 7.18
C ILE A 391 7.85 -8.75 7.85
N ALA A 392 8.75 -8.90 8.84
CA ALA A 392 9.47 -7.78 9.46
C ALA A 392 10.51 -7.15 8.54
N GLU A 393 10.75 -7.76 7.36
CA GLU A 393 11.73 -7.34 6.33
C GLU A 393 13.20 -7.38 6.76
N THR A 394 13.50 -8.12 7.80
CA THR A 394 14.87 -8.40 8.24
C THR A 394 15.54 -9.53 7.45
N LYS A 395 14.74 -10.34 6.72
CA LYS A 395 15.21 -11.41 5.82
C LYS A 395 14.58 -11.32 4.42
N ASN A 396 15.25 -11.95 3.46
CA ASN A 396 14.74 -12.03 2.09
C ASN A 396 13.71 -13.17 1.96
N PRO A 397 12.56 -12.94 1.30
CA PRO A 397 11.60 -14.02 1.02
C PRO A 397 12.18 -15.23 0.30
N GLN A 398 13.27 -15.08 -0.48
CA GLN A 398 13.94 -16.20 -1.14
C GLN A 398 14.57 -17.17 -0.15
N ASP A 399 14.87 -16.76 1.08
CA ASP A 399 15.48 -17.62 2.10
C ASP A 399 14.56 -18.77 2.50
N ILE A 400 13.25 -18.58 2.40
CA ILE A 400 12.26 -19.61 2.72
C ILE A 400 11.51 -20.11 1.48
N PHE A 401 11.16 -19.23 0.54
CA PHE A 401 10.47 -19.60 -0.71
C PHE A 401 11.47 -20.08 -1.78
N SER A 402 12.27 -21.10 -1.42
CA SER A 402 13.23 -21.79 -2.27
C SER A 402 13.29 -23.28 -1.91
N LEU A 403 13.80 -24.12 -2.78
CA LEU A 403 13.99 -25.54 -2.47
C LEU A 403 14.87 -25.71 -1.22
N LYS A 404 15.97 -24.94 -1.11
CA LYS A 404 16.84 -24.94 0.06
C LYS A 404 16.12 -24.54 1.35
N GLY A 405 15.23 -23.53 1.29
CA GLY A 405 14.41 -23.11 2.43
C GLY A 405 13.43 -24.19 2.89
N ILE A 406 12.78 -24.88 1.92
CA ILE A 406 11.92 -26.03 2.22
C ILE A 406 12.73 -27.14 2.88
N PHE A 407 13.86 -27.54 2.30
CA PHE A 407 14.71 -28.60 2.89
C PHE A 407 15.16 -28.26 4.32
N LYS A 408 15.58 -27.02 4.57
CA LYS A 408 15.90 -26.56 5.94
C LYS A 408 14.70 -26.66 6.87
N SER A 409 13.50 -26.28 6.42
CA SER A 409 12.26 -26.43 7.22
C SER A 409 11.90 -27.89 7.48
N LEU A 410 12.37 -28.82 6.65
CA LEU A 410 12.21 -30.26 6.84
C LEU A 410 13.23 -30.85 7.82
N ALA A 411 14.47 -30.39 7.77
CA ALA A 411 15.59 -30.95 8.54
C ALA A 411 15.61 -30.50 10.02
N VAL A 412 15.13 -29.29 10.32
CA VAL A 412 15.07 -28.77 11.69
C VAL A 412 13.78 -29.26 12.35
N LYS A 413 13.85 -30.41 13.05
CA LYS A 413 12.82 -30.84 14.02
C LYS A 413 12.92 -29.92 15.24
N LYS A 414 11.75 -29.38 15.69
CA LYS A 414 11.43 -28.60 16.91
C LYS A 414 12.54 -27.80 17.55
#